data_5d2f958bf0b8ae8ab3249b6daaf71710
#
_entry.id   5d2f958bf0b8ae8ab3249b6daaf71710
#
_cell.length_a   1.000
_cell.length_b   1.000
_cell.length_c   1.000
_cell.angle_alpha   90.00
_cell.angle_beta   90.00
_cell.angle_gamma   90.00
#
_symmetry.space_group_name_H-M   'P 1'
#
loop_
_entity.id
_entity.type
_entity.pdbx_description
1 polymer ?
#
loop_
_entity_poly.entity_id
_entity_poly.type
_entity_poly.pdbx_seq_one_letter_code
_entity_poly.pdbx_strand_id
1 'polypeptide(L)'
;MNKKQAKQAKPGKGATVRRYIVEWQAEGNSHCKTFPNLPRAQGYAKELMDTAIRLVKGGHDEDGDLAALVESVRIYAATLEPVEMTKSEVK
;
A
#
# COMPACT_ATOMS: atom_id res chain seq x y z
N MET A 1 30.80 -3.44 -10.49
CA MET A 1 30.42 -3.07 -10.64
C MET A 1 29.95 -2.69 -10.81
N ASN A 2 29.74 -2.67 -10.84
CA ASN A 2 29.21 -2.12 -10.95
C ASN A 2 28.50 -2.12 -11.50
N LYS A 3 28.17 -2.44 -11.66
CA LYS A 3 27.48 -2.28 -12.04
C LYS A 3 26.60 -2.26 -11.93
N LYS A 4 26.37 -2.64 -11.62
CA LYS A 4 25.58 -2.42 -11.43
C LYS A 4 25.03 -1.84 -11.19
N GLN A 5 25.06 -1.68 -11.01
CA GLN A 5 24.59 -0.90 -10.80
C GLN A 5 24.25 -0.34 -11.24
N ALA A 6 24.43 -0.26 -11.53
CA ALA A 6 24.11 0.46 -12.02
C ALA A 6 23.44 0.60 -12.53
N LYS A 7 23.10 0.34 -12.73
CA LYS A 7 22.43 0.63 -13.16
C LYS A 7 21.63 1.03 -12.77
N GLN A 8 21.55 1.26 -12.31
CA GLN A 8 20.96 1.83 -11.86
C GLN A 8 20.42 2.52 -12.16
N ALA A 9 20.21 2.19 -12.25
CA ALA A 9 19.71 2.95 -12.91
C ALA A 9 19.32 4.16 -12.84
N LYS A 10 19.45 4.73 -13.55
CA LYS A 10 19.09 5.91 -13.49
C LYS A 10 17.71 6.05 -13.75
N PRO A 11 16.96 6.62 -12.97
CA PRO A 11 15.59 6.77 -13.19
C PRO A 11 15.39 7.76 -14.28
N GLY A 12 15.14 7.39 -15.35
CA GLY A 12 14.88 8.25 -16.42
C GLY A 12 13.45 8.05 -16.84
N LYS A 13 13.15 8.57 -17.98
CA LYS A 13 11.93 8.38 -18.56
C LYS A 13 11.71 6.96 -18.81
N GLY A 14 10.59 6.43 -18.54
CA GLY A 14 10.29 5.04 -18.72
C GLY A 14 10.70 4.15 -17.60
N ALA A 15 11.35 4.69 -16.59
CA ALA A 15 11.71 3.88 -15.44
C ALA A 15 10.45 3.45 -14.70
N THR A 16 10.43 2.20 -14.25
CA THR A 16 9.29 1.71 -13.50
C THR A 16 9.68 1.51 -12.07
N VAL A 17 8.72 1.63 -11.19
CA VAL A 17 8.92 1.52 -9.77
C VAL A 17 7.92 0.53 -9.23
N ARG A 18 8.39 -0.39 -8.39
CA ARG A 18 7.49 -1.35 -7.80
C ARG A 18 7.07 -0.87 -6.42
N ARG A 19 5.79 -0.94 -6.17
CA ARG A 19 5.23 -0.54 -4.90
C ARG A 19 4.28 -1.60 -4.40
N TYR A 20 4.01 -1.56 -3.12
CA TYR A 20 3.08 -2.50 -2.50
C TYR A 20 1.98 -1.70 -1.85
N ILE A 21 0.75 -2.09 -2.14
CA ILE A 21 -0.42 -1.33 -1.70
C ILE A 21 -1.21 -2.20 -0.73
N VAL A 22 -1.44 -1.66 0.47
CA VAL A 22 -2.31 -2.32 1.43
C VAL A 22 -3.68 -1.68 1.28
N GLU A 23 -4.68 -2.49 1.03
CA GLU A 23 -6.04 -2.01 0.85
C GLU A 23 -6.94 -2.66 1.88
N TRP A 24 -7.89 -1.91 2.41
CA TRP A 24 -8.85 -2.46 3.35
C TRP A 24 -10.14 -1.67 3.28
N GLN A 25 -11.22 -2.25 3.83
CA GLN A 25 -12.52 -1.63 3.87
C GLN A 25 -12.83 -1.28 5.31
N ALA A 26 -13.36 -0.10 5.54
CA ALA A 26 -13.77 0.32 6.87
C ALA A 26 -14.96 1.24 6.73
N GLU A 27 -16.02 0.91 7.46
CA GLU A 27 -17.22 1.75 7.51
C GLU A 27 -17.76 2.06 6.13
N GLY A 28 -17.72 1.07 5.25
CA GLY A 28 -18.26 1.23 3.91
C GLY A 28 -17.36 1.93 2.93
N ASN A 29 -16.16 2.28 3.35
CA ASN A 29 -15.22 2.99 2.48
C ASN A 29 -13.97 2.15 2.25
N SER A 30 -13.39 2.34 1.07
CA SER A 30 -12.11 1.70 0.74
C SER A 30 -10.97 2.61 1.13
N HIS A 31 -9.96 2.02 1.73
CA HIS A 31 -8.76 2.76 2.11
C HIS A 31 -7.55 2.04 1.55
N CYS A 32 -6.49 2.78 1.28
CA CYS A 32 -5.26 2.15 0.82
C CYS A 32 -4.07 2.96 1.26
N LYS A 33 -2.93 2.29 1.32
CA LYS A 33 -1.69 2.93 1.65
C LYS A 33 -0.58 2.24 0.89
N THR A 34 0.36 3.02 0.37
CA THR A 34 1.42 2.53 -0.49
C THR A 34 2.74 2.47 0.25
N PHE A 35 3.49 1.40 0.00
CA PHE A 35 4.77 1.17 0.67
C PHE A 35 5.85 0.84 -0.36
N PRO A 36 7.09 1.21 -0.07
CA PRO A 36 8.17 0.97 -1.02
C PRO A 36 8.64 -0.48 -1.09
N ASN A 37 8.37 -1.28 -0.06
CA ASN A 37 8.78 -2.67 -0.08
C ASN A 37 7.76 -3.54 0.63
N LEU A 38 7.83 -4.83 0.35
CA LEU A 38 6.86 -5.77 0.86
C LEU A 38 6.91 -5.91 2.39
N PRO A 39 8.07 -6.00 3.03
CA PRO A 39 8.07 -6.12 4.49
C PRO A 39 7.36 -4.98 5.20
N ARG A 40 7.49 -3.76 4.69
CA ARG A 40 6.78 -2.64 5.29
C ARG A 40 5.28 -2.75 5.09
N ALA A 41 4.86 -3.17 3.91
CA ALA A 41 3.45 -3.35 3.65
C ALA A 41 2.88 -4.44 4.55
N GLN A 42 3.60 -5.54 4.69
CA GLN A 42 3.15 -6.63 5.54
C GLN A 42 3.08 -6.21 7.01
N GLY A 43 4.07 -5.43 7.46
CA GLY A 43 4.06 -4.94 8.83
C GLY A 43 2.86 -4.06 9.12
N TYR A 44 2.56 -3.17 8.18
CA TYR A 44 1.40 -2.30 8.35
C TYR A 44 0.10 -3.11 8.36
N ALA A 45 -0.03 -4.05 7.42
CA ALA A 45 -1.23 -4.87 7.35
C ALA A 45 -1.40 -5.68 8.64
N LYS A 46 -0.29 -6.22 9.14
CA LYS A 46 -0.36 -7.01 10.36
C LYS A 46 -0.80 -6.16 11.55
N GLU A 47 -0.25 -4.96 11.69
CA GLU A 47 -0.64 -4.09 12.79
C GLU A 47 -2.10 -3.68 12.69
N LEU A 48 -2.53 -3.41 11.47
CA LEU A 48 -3.91 -3.03 11.24
C LEU A 48 -4.85 -4.16 11.68
N MET A 49 -4.54 -5.38 11.27
CA MET A 49 -5.35 -6.53 11.62
C MET A 49 -5.27 -6.84 13.11
N ASP A 50 -4.07 -6.78 13.69
CA ASP A 50 -3.90 -7.09 15.11
C ASP A 50 -4.67 -6.12 15.98
N THR A 51 -4.64 -4.84 15.63
CA THR A 51 -5.38 -3.84 16.38
C THR A 51 -6.87 -4.08 16.28
N ALA A 52 -7.35 -4.38 15.08
CA ALA A 52 -8.77 -4.64 14.88
C ALA A 52 -9.20 -5.88 15.65
N ILE A 53 -8.40 -6.93 15.60
CA ILE A 53 -8.72 -8.17 16.30
C ILE A 53 -8.78 -7.94 17.80
N ARG A 54 -7.85 -7.15 18.31
CA ARG A 54 -7.83 -6.84 19.74
C ARG A 54 -9.10 -6.12 20.16
N LEU A 55 -9.55 -5.18 19.34
CA LEU A 55 -10.77 -4.44 19.63
C LEU A 55 -12.00 -5.32 19.54
N VAL A 56 -12.02 -6.24 18.58
CA VAL A 56 -13.13 -7.17 18.48
C VAL A 56 -13.21 -8.03 19.73
N LYS A 57 -12.07 -8.54 20.18
CA LYS A 57 -12.05 -9.39 21.37
C LYS A 57 -12.44 -8.62 22.63
N GLY A 58 -12.19 -7.33 22.65
CA GLY A 58 -12.56 -6.48 23.77
C GLY A 58 -14.01 -6.02 23.75
N GLY A 59 -14.78 -6.46 22.76
CA GLY A 59 -16.18 -6.10 22.70
C GLY A 59 -16.46 -4.75 22.08
N HIS A 60 -15.54 -4.20 21.34
CA HIS A 60 -15.70 -2.87 20.75
C HIS A 60 -16.16 -2.88 19.30
N ASP A 61 -16.70 -3.99 18.84
CA ASP A 61 -17.10 -4.12 17.44
C ASP A 61 -18.60 -4.39 17.35
N GLU A 62 -19.38 -3.44 17.85
CA GLU A 62 -20.82 -3.63 17.91
C GLU A 62 -21.45 -3.78 16.54
N ASP A 63 -20.91 -3.09 15.56
CA ASP A 63 -21.46 -3.12 14.21
C ASP A 63 -20.83 -4.16 13.31
N GLY A 64 -19.82 -4.87 13.79
CA GLY A 64 -19.14 -5.84 12.96
C GLY A 64 -18.15 -5.23 11.96
N ASP A 65 -17.92 -3.92 12.05
CA ASP A 65 -17.06 -3.25 11.08
C ASP A 65 -15.61 -3.67 11.21
N LEU A 66 -15.14 -3.89 12.44
CA LEU A 66 -13.75 -4.27 12.64
C LEU A 66 -13.48 -5.69 12.16
N ALA A 67 -14.42 -6.59 12.39
CA ALA A 67 -14.27 -7.95 11.88
C ALA A 67 -14.26 -7.94 10.37
N ALA A 68 -15.13 -7.14 9.77
CA ALA A 68 -15.16 -7.02 8.31
C ALA A 68 -13.87 -6.42 7.78
N LEU A 69 -13.30 -5.47 8.52
CA LEU A 69 -12.04 -4.86 8.13
C LEU A 69 -10.94 -5.92 8.05
N VAL A 70 -10.84 -6.77 9.08
CA VAL A 70 -9.81 -7.81 9.11
C VAL A 70 -9.92 -8.70 7.89
N GLU A 71 -11.13 -9.04 7.49
CA GLU A 71 -11.31 -9.93 6.36
C GLU A 71 -11.06 -9.24 5.03
N SER A 72 -11.05 -7.92 5.01
CA SER A 72 -10.92 -7.18 3.76
C SER A 72 -9.49 -6.77 3.44
N VAL A 73 -8.55 -6.93 4.38
CA VAL A 73 -7.17 -6.48 4.16
C VAL A 73 -6.51 -7.28 3.06
N ARG A 74 -5.93 -6.57 2.10
CA ARG A 74 -5.24 -7.19 0.96
C ARG A 74 -3.97 -6.42 0.69
N ILE A 75 -2.99 -7.12 0.14
CA ILE A 75 -1.74 -6.48 -0.29
C ILE A 75 -1.58 -6.76 -1.76
N TYR A 76 -1.35 -5.70 -2.53
CA TYR A 76 -1.13 -5.80 -3.96
C TYR A 76 0.25 -5.32 -4.31
N ALA A 77 0.86 -5.97 -5.27
CA ALA A 77 2.12 -5.50 -5.86
C ALA A 77 1.75 -4.75 -7.14
N ALA A 78 2.29 -3.57 -7.29
CA ALA A 78 1.98 -2.75 -8.45
C ALA A 78 3.27 -2.22 -9.06
N THR A 79 3.29 -2.17 -10.37
CA THR A 79 4.39 -1.56 -11.09
C THR A 79 3.88 -0.23 -11.62
N LEU A 80 4.57 0.84 -11.24
CA LEU A 80 4.14 2.18 -11.58
C LEU A 80 5.08 2.78 -12.62
N GLU A 81 4.50 3.41 -13.61
CA GLU A 81 5.28 4.08 -14.64
C GLU A 81 5.08 5.56 -14.48
N PRO A 82 6.15 6.34 -14.55
CA PRO A 82 6.00 7.78 -14.47
C PRO A 82 5.29 8.29 -15.71
N VAL A 83 4.44 9.28 -15.49
CA VAL A 83 3.75 9.91 -16.57
C VAL A 83 4.41 11.26 -16.79
N GLU A 84 4.80 11.52 -18.02
CA GLU A 84 5.47 12.76 -18.31
C GLU A 84 4.47 13.90 -18.34
N MET A 85 4.81 14.99 -17.67
CA MET A 85 3.95 16.15 -17.66
C MET A 85 4.59 17.24 -18.46
N THR A 86 3.80 17.89 -19.28
CA THR A 86 4.31 19.01 -20.03
C THR A 86 4.08 20.29 -19.24
N LYS A 87 4.87 21.30 -19.53
CA LYS A 87 4.74 22.54 -18.83
C LYS A 87 3.41 23.20 -19.05
N SER A 88 2.84 22.99 -20.21
CA SER A 88 1.56 23.62 -20.48
C SER A 88 0.47 23.09 -19.57
N GLU A 89 0.64 21.90 -19.04
CA GLU A 89 -0.34 21.34 -18.16
C GLU A 89 -0.24 21.87 -16.74
N VAL A 90 0.86 22.53 -16.46
CA VAL A 90 1.10 23.03 -15.12
C VAL A 90 0.47 24.38 -14.89
N LYS A 91 0.17 25.08 -15.93
CA LYS A 91 -0.33 26.43 -15.79
C LYS A 91 -1.69 26.57 -15.14
#